data_bbb8ac0ddac4fc2cd3bdab0314b382fd
#
_entry.id   bbb8ac0ddac4fc2cd3bdab0314b382fd
#
_cell.length_a   1.000
_cell.length_b   1.000
_cell.length_c   1.000
_cell.angle_alpha   90.00
_cell.angle_beta   90.00
_cell.angle_gamma   90.00
#
_symmetry.space_group_name_H-M   'P 1'
#
loop_
_entity.id
_entity.type
_entity.pdbx_description
1 polymer ?
#
loop_
_entity_poly.entity_id
_entity_poly.type
_entity_poly.pdbx_seq_one_letter_code
_entity_poly.pdbx_strand_id
1 'polypeptide(L)'
;MKIAIGCDHGALALKNKLVSHLEAKGYEVRDFGTHTPDSCDYPIYAAAAARAVAAGECERGIVLCTTGIGVSIAANKVNGIRCALLHDLESARLTRLHNDTNMMALGAGVTEEAFALELADTWLTTEFSGDERHCRRIARVMDLEK
;
A
#
# COMPACT_ATOMS: atom_id res chain seq x y z
N MET A 1 14.08 3.50 -4.65
CA MET A 1 12.62 3.26 -4.83
C MET A 1 11.86 4.42 -4.23
N LYS A 2 10.89 4.93 -4.97
CA LYS A 2 9.98 5.99 -4.53
C LYS A 2 8.63 5.37 -4.13
N ILE A 3 8.16 5.70 -2.92
CA ILE A 3 6.96 5.12 -2.32
C ILE A 3 5.92 6.21 -2.10
N ALA A 4 4.70 6.00 -2.62
CA ALA A 4 3.55 6.83 -2.30
C ALA A 4 2.94 6.37 -0.97
N ILE A 5 2.57 7.30 -0.10
CA ILE A 5 1.86 6.96 1.12
C ILE A 5 0.67 7.90 1.31
N GLY A 6 -0.45 7.34 1.77
CA GLY A 6 -1.66 8.11 2.05
C GLY A 6 -2.45 7.49 3.20
N CYS A 7 -3.11 8.33 3.99
CA CYS A 7 -3.95 7.87 5.09
C CYS A 7 -5.11 8.83 5.35
N ASP A 8 -6.10 8.37 6.11
CA ASP A 8 -7.07 9.26 6.74
C ASP A 8 -6.63 9.67 8.16
N HIS A 9 -7.50 10.43 8.84
CA HIS A 9 -7.24 10.91 10.20
C HIS A 9 -7.04 9.78 11.23
N GLY A 10 -7.66 8.61 11.01
CA GLY A 10 -7.55 7.47 11.93
C GLY A 10 -6.19 6.78 11.91
N ALA A 11 -5.36 7.05 10.91
CA ALA A 11 -4.04 6.43 10.75
C ALA A 11 -2.89 7.43 10.65
N LEU A 12 -3.11 8.68 11.01
CA LEU A 12 -2.10 9.74 10.88
C LEU A 12 -0.81 9.43 11.63
N ALA A 13 -0.91 8.98 12.88
CA ALA A 13 0.26 8.66 13.70
C ALA A 13 1.08 7.52 13.10
N LEU A 14 0.43 6.43 12.68
CA LEU A 14 1.11 5.29 12.05
C LEU A 14 1.73 5.68 10.70
N LYS A 15 1.03 6.48 9.90
CA LYS A 15 1.58 6.99 8.63
C LYS A 15 2.87 7.77 8.87
N ASN A 16 2.89 8.68 9.84
CA ASN A 16 4.08 9.47 10.15
C ASN A 16 5.25 8.59 10.62
N LYS A 17 4.98 7.54 11.39
CA LYS A 17 6.00 6.56 11.80
C LYS A 17 6.56 5.78 10.60
N LEU A 18 5.68 5.36 9.69
CA LEU A 18 6.10 4.68 8.46
C LEU A 18 6.95 5.60 7.57
N VAL A 19 6.57 6.85 7.39
CA VAL A 19 7.37 7.82 6.61
C VAL A 19 8.77 7.90 7.17
N SER A 20 8.93 8.16 8.48
CA SER A 20 10.24 8.24 9.13
C SER A 20 11.05 6.94 9.00
N HIS A 21 10.39 5.79 9.17
CA HIS A 21 11.02 4.47 9.05
C HIS A 21 11.54 4.21 7.62
N LEU A 22 10.73 4.51 6.62
CA LEU A 22 11.09 4.29 5.22
C LEU A 22 12.20 5.23 4.76
N GLU A 23 12.15 6.51 5.14
CA GLU A 23 13.19 7.48 4.84
C GLU A 23 14.54 7.09 5.49
N ALA A 24 14.50 6.60 6.74
CA ALA A 24 15.69 6.10 7.43
C ALA A 24 16.32 4.88 6.73
N LYS A 25 15.55 4.13 5.96
CA LYS A 25 16.02 3.01 5.12
C LYS A 25 16.46 3.43 3.72
N GLY A 26 16.41 4.71 3.40
CA GLY A 26 16.87 5.25 2.13
C GLY A 26 15.82 5.28 1.02
N TYR A 27 14.54 5.02 1.33
CA TYR A 27 13.46 5.19 0.37
C TYR A 27 13.10 6.68 0.23
N GLU A 28 12.72 7.09 -0.97
CA GLU A 28 12.10 8.39 -1.20
C GLU A 28 10.59 8.25 -0.97
N VAL A 29 10.03 9.01 -0.03
CA VAL A 29 8.60 8.92 0.32
C VAL A 29 7.87 10.16 -0.19
N ARG A 30 6.79 9.94 -0.95
CA ARG A 30 5.85 10.97 -1.35
C ARG A 30 4.57 10.84 -0.53
N ASP A 31 4.38 11.76 0.40
CA ASP A 31 3.26 11.77 1.33
C ASP A 31 2.08 12.57 0.78
N PHE A 32 0.98 11.87 0.48
CA PHE A 32 -0.25 12.43 -0.05
C PHE A 32 -1.25 12.86 1.05
N GLY A 33 -0.91 12.69 2.32
CA GLY A 33 -1.75 13.06 3.45
C GLY A 33 -2.67 11.92 3.91
N THR A 34 -3.57 12.17 4.88
CA THR A 34 -3.77 13.51 5.45
C THR A 34 -2.59 13.98 6.32
N HIS A 35 -2.56 15.27 6.65
CA HIS A 35 -1.51 15.87 7.49
C HIS A 35 -2.07 16.43 8.81
N THR A 36 -3.38 16.33 9.03
CA THR A 36 -4.07 16.82 10.24
C THR A 36 -4.94 15.73 10.86
N PRO A 37 -5.25 15.80 12.17
CA PRO A 37 -6.13 14.84 12.84
C PRO A 37 -7.62 15.08 12.56
N ASP A 38 -7.97 16.11 11.78
CA ASP A 38 -9.36 16.44 11.48
C ASP A 38 -10.01 15.34 10.64
N SER A 39 -11.28 15.05 10.92
CA SER A 39 -12.05 14.05 10.17
C SER A 39 -12.01 14.34 8.67
N CYS A 40 -11.72 13.31 7.90
CA CYS A 40 -11.62 13.40 6.45
C CYS A 40 -12.06 12.10 5.76
N ASP A 41 -12.26 12.17 4.45
CA ASP A 41 -12.71 11.04 3.66
C ASP A 41 -11.52 10.25 3.09
N TYR A 42 -11.33 9.02 3.57
CA TYR A 42 -10.20 8.16 3.21
C TYR A 42 -10.02 7.95 1.69
N PRO A 43 -11.08 7.88 0.84
CA PRO A 43 -10.90 7.65 -0.60
C PRO A 43 -10.08 8.72 -1.30
N ILE A 44 -10.13 9.96 -0.83
CA ILE A 44 -9.37 11.08 -1.41
C ILE A 44 -7.87 10.78 -1.36
N TYR A 45 -7.37 10.40 -0.20
CA TYR A 45 -5.95 10.15 0.04
C TYR A 45 -5.48 8.82 -0.55
N ALA A 46 -6.32 7.78 -0.43
CA ALA A 46 -6.03 6.48 -1.02
C ALA A 46 -5.94 6.57 -2.56
N ALA A 47 -6.88 7.27 -3.18
CA ALA A 47 -6.88 7.45 -4.63
C ALA A 47 -5.70 8.32 -5.10
N ALA A 48 -5.30 9.35 -4.34
CA ALA A 48 -4.15 10.18 -4.70
C ALA A 48 -2.86 9.36 -4.74
N ALA A 49 -2.59 8.56 -3.70
CA ALA A 49 -1.44 7.67 -3.66
C ALA A 49 -1.51 6.61 -4.77
N ALA A 50 -2.67 6.01 -4.99
CA ALA A 50 -2.87 4.99 -6.01
C ALA A 50 -2.64 5.52 -7.43
N ARG A 51 -3.11 6.72 -7.74
CA ARG A 51 -2.88 7.35 -9.05
C ARG A 51 -1.42 7.65 -9.31
N ALA A 52 -0.66 8.05 -8.29
CA ALA A 52 0.78 8.26 -8.42
C ALA A 52 1.53 6.96 -8.75
N VAL A 53 1.09 5.84 -8.16
CA VAL A 53 1.64 4.51 -8.49
C VAL A 53 1.22 4.07 -9.90
N ALA A 54 -0.06 4.21 -10.23
CA ALA A 54 -0.57 3.85 -11.56
C ALA A 54 0.07 4.65 -12.69
N ALA A 55 0.41 5.93 -12.45
CA ALA A 55 1.09 6.80 -13.40
C ALA A 55 2.62 6.55 -13.49
N GLY A 56 3.16 5.67 -12.64
CA GLY A 56 4.61 5.43 -12.59
C GLY A 56 5.43 6.54 -11.91
N GLU A 57 4.77 7.50 -11.26
CA GLU A 57 5.46 8.54 -10.48
C GLU A 57 6.07 7.98 -9.18
N CYS A 58 5.46 6.92 -8.66
CA CYS A 58 5.97 6.13 -7.55
C CYS A 58 5.96 4.66 -7.93
N GLU A 59 6.93 3.90 -7.46
CA GLU A 59 7.05 2.47 -7.81
C GLU A 59 6.11 1.60 -7.00
N ARG A 60 5.83 1.99 -5.75
CA ARG A 60 4.91 1.29 -4.82
C ARG A 60 4.14 2.27 -3.96
N GLY A 61 3.07 1.79 -3.34
CA GLY A 61 2.27 2.61 -2.46
C GLY A 61 1.80 1.90 -1.20
N ILE A 62 1.60 2.67 -0.14
CA ILE A 62 1.06 2.22 1.14
C ILE A 62 -0.10 3.13 1.52
N VAL A 63 -1.26 2.55 1.82
CA VAL A 63 -2.45 3.30 2.23
C VAL A 63 -2.97 2.79 3.58
N LEU A 64 -3.41 3.72 4.42
CA LEU A 64 -3.80 3.41 5.80
C LEU A 64 -5.10 4.10 6.19
N CYS A 65 -5.90 3.40 6.97
CA CYS A 65 -7.02 3.95 7.73
C CYS A 65 -7.13 3.16 9.05
N THR A 66 -8.23 3.28 9.77
CA THR A 66 -8.40 2.54 11.04
C THR A 66 -8.37 1.02 10.85
N THR A 67 -9.02 0.50 9.81
CA THR A 67 -9.09 -0.94 9.52
C THR A 67 -8.24 -1.39 8.33
N GLY A 68 -7.83 -0.46 7.48
CA GLY A 68 -7.19 -0.76 6.20
C GLY A 68 -8.17 -1.18 5.10
N ILE A 69 -9.42 -1.49 5.44
CA ILE A 69 -10.40 -2.05 4.51
C ILE A 69 -10.81 -1.01 3.47
N GLY A 70 -11.31 0.15 3.92
CA GLY A 70 -11.81 1.19 3.01
C GLY A 70 -10.74 1.70 2.04
N VAL A 71 -9.53 1.94 2.54
CA VAL A 71 -8.43 2.40 1.68
C VAL A 71 -7.97 1.34 0.69
N SER A 72 -8.05 0.05 1.04
CA SER A 72 -7.73 -1.04 0.11
C SER A 72 -8.75 -1.12 -1.03
N ILE A 73 -10.04 -0.97 -0.72
CA ILE A 73 -11.11 -0.93 -1.70
C ILE A 73 -10.91 0.27 -2.64
N ALA A 74 -10.70 1.45 -2.08
CA ALA A 74 -10.51 2.68 -2.86
C ALA A 74 -9.29 2.60 -3.79
N ALA A 75 -8.15 2.11 -3.29
CA ALA A 75 -6.95 1.94 -4.10
C ALA A 75 -7.18 0.98 -5.27
N ASN A 76 -7.86 -0.15 -5.04
CA ASN A 76 -8.16 -1.14 -6.09
C ASN A 76 -9.19 -0.66 -7.13
N LYS A 77 -9.87 0.46 -6.92
CA LYS A 77 -10.72 1.10 -7.93
C LYS A 77 -9.92 1.90 -8.96
N VAL A 78 -8.66 2.15 -8.71
CA VAL A 78 -7.76 2.83 -9.65
C VAL A 78 -7.15 1.80 -10.59
N ASN A 79 -7.36 1.96 -11.90
CA ASN A 79 -6.80 1.07 -12.91
C ASN A 79 -5.27 1.01 -12.78
N GLY A 80 -4.73 -0.20 -12.91
CA GLY A 80 -3.29 -0.46 -12.75
C GLY A 80 -2.87 -0.82 -11.32
N ILE A 81 -3.79 -0.77 -10.35
CA ILE A 81 -3.49 -1.05 -8.95
C ILE A 81 -3.89 -2.46 -8.55
N ARG A 82 -2.97 -3.13 -7.85
CA ARG A 82 -3.20 -4.35 -7.10
C ARG A 82 -2.77 -4.09 -5.66
N CYS A 83 -3.75 -3.77 -4.81
CA CYS A 83 -3.55 -3.43 -3.40
C CYS A 83 -3.97 -4.59 -2.52
N ALA A 84 -3.05 -5.04 -1.65
CA ALA A 84 -3.32 -6.09 -0.67
C ALA A 84 -3.53 -5.51 0.73
N LEU A 85 -4.65 -5.84 1.37
CA LEU A 85 -4.86 -5.59 2.79
C LEU A 85 -4.10 -6.65 3.59
N LEU A 86 -3.16 -6.25 4.43
CA LEU A 86 -2.22 -7.15 5.09
C LEU A 86 -2.38 -7.14 6.61
N HIS A 87 -2.37 -8.34 7.20
CA HIS A 87 -2.47 -8.59 8.63
C HIS A 87 -1.41 -9.57 9.16
N ASP A 88 -0.62 -10.19 8.28
CA ASP A 88 0.42 -11.15 8.65
C ASP A 88 1.59 -11.15 7.67
N LEU A 89 2.76 -11.60 8.14
CA LEU A 89 3.99 -11.57 7.36
C LEU A 89 3.96 -12.53 6.17
N GLU A 90 3.30 -13.68 6.31
CA GLU A 90 3.22 -14.66 5.22
C GLU A 90 2.40 -14.11 4.06
N SER A 91 1.26 -13.48 4.33
CA SER A 91 0.47 -12.80 3.29
C SER A 91 1.23 -11.64 2.66
N ALA A 92 2.02 -10.88 3.44
CA ALA A 92 2.86 -9.82 2.91
C ALA A 92 3.91 -10.34 1.91
N ARG A 93 4.51 -11.48 2.23
CA ARG A 93 5.47 -12.15 1.36
C ARG A 93 4.79 -12.76 0.13
N LEU A 94 3.71 -13.52 0.33
CA LEU A 94 3.03 -14.23 -0.75
C LEU A 94 2.36 -13.31 -1.76
N THR A 95 1.78 -12.19 -1.32
CA THR A 95 1.15 -11.24 -2.25
C THR A 95 2.16 -10.61 -3.20
N ARG A 96 3.42 -10.44 -2.76
CA ARG A 96 4.50 -10.05 -3.66
C ARG A 96 4.89 -11.17 -4.61
N LEU A 97 5.16 -12.36 -4.07
CA LEU A 97 5.59 -13.52 -4.87
C LEU A 97 4.56 -13.94 -5.92
N HIS A 98 3.27 -13.86 -5.61
CA HIS A 98 2.20 -14.42 -6.43
C HIS A 98 1.40 -13.37 -7.20
N ASN A 99 1.15 -12.20 -6.61
CA ASN A 99 0.24 -11.19 -7.15
C ASN A 99 0.98 -9.95 -7.66
N ASP A 100 2.28 -9.86 -7.41
CA ASP A 100 3.08 -8.68 -7.72
C ASP A 100 2.36 -7.38 -7.33
N THR A 101 1.81 -7.35 -6.11
CA THR A 101 1.05 -6.19 -5.65
C THR A 101 1.91 -4.93 -5.62
N ASN A 102 1.43 -3.86 -6.21
CA ASN A 102 2.13 -2.58 -6.24
C ASN A 102 1.68 -1.63 -5.12
N MET A 103 0.61 -2.01 -4.39
CA MET A 103 0.17 -1.31 -3.19
C MET A 103 -0.15 -2.28 -2.06
N MET A 104 -0.02 -1.80 -0.84
CA MET A 104 -0.50 -2.47 0.36
C MET A 104 -1.36 -1.54 1.20
N ALA A 105 -2.26 -2.11 1.98
CA ALA A 105 -3.10 -1.39 2.92
C ALA A 105 -2.93 -1.94 4.34
N LEU A 106 -2.94 -1.03 5.32
CA LEU A 106 -2.80 -1.33 6.74
C LEU A 106 -3.89 -0.64 7.56
N GLY A 107 -4.32 -1.30 8.63
CA GLY A 107 -5.25 -0.75 9.60
C GLY A 107 -4.55 -0.33 10.89
N ALA A 108 -4.49 0.97 11.17
CA ALA A 108 -3.84 1.50 12.37
C ALA A 108 -4.52 1.09 13.68
N GLY A 109 -5.83 0.81 13.62
CA GLY A 109 -6.61 0.36 14.79
C GLY A 109 -6.54 -1.13 15.07
N VAL A 110 -6.02 -1.93 14.15
CA VAL A 110 -5.98 -3.40 14.21
C VAL A 110 -4.57 -3.98 14.06
N THR A 111 -3.57 -3.14 13.87
CA THR A 111 -2.18 -3.55 13.68
C THR A 111 -1.27 -2.76 14.61
N GLU A 112 -0.52 -3.45 15.44
CA GLU A 112 0.47 -2.82 16.32
C GLU A 112 1.55 -2.11 15.48
N GLU A 113 2.03 -0.95 15.95
CA GLU A 113 2.97 -0.09 15.23
C GLU A 113 4.22 -0.85 14.77
N ALA A 114 4.92 -1.52 15.71
CA ALA A 114 6.14 -2.27 15.38
C ALA A 114 5.88 -3.36 14.31
N PHE A 115 4.75 -4.03 14.40
CA PHE A 115 4.36 -5.05 13.43
C PHE A 115 3.99 -4.47 12.07
N ALA A 116 3.36 -3.30 12.06
CA ALA A 116 3.07 -2.58 10.80
C ALA A 116 4.35 -2.20 10.03
N LEU A 117 5.40 -1.79 10.75
CA LEU A 117 6.70 -1.51 10.15
C LEU A 117 7.33 -2.79 9.56
N GLU A 118 7.25 -3.91 10.29
CA GLU A 118 7.75 -5.21 9.83
C GLU A 118 6.98 -5.73 8.60
N LEU A 119 5.64 -5.56 8.57
CA LEU A 119 4.82 -5.87 7.40
C LEU A 119 5.25 -5.08 6.17
N ALA A 120 5.47 -3.77 6.33
CA ALA A 120 5.93 -2.91 5.25
C ALA A 120 7.31 -3.34 4.74
N ASP A 121 8.24 -3.62 5.64
CA ASP A 121 9.59 -4.09 5.29
C ASP A 121 9.54 -5.41 4.51
N THR A 122 8.80 -6.38 5.01
CA THR A 122 8.65 -7.69 4.36
C THR A 122 8.06 -7.54 2.95
N TRP A 123 7.01 -6.72 2.82
CA TRP A 123 6.37 -6.48 1.53
C TRP A 123 7.28 -5.73 0.55
N LEU A 124 8.01 -4.72 1.01
CA LEU A 124 8.90 -3.91 0.15
C LEU A 124 10.13 -4.69 -0.32
N THR A 125 10.65 -5.60 0.48
CA THR A 125 11.88 -6.36 0.18
C THR A 125 11.64 -7.69 -0.53
N THR A 126 10.38 -8.13 -0.66
CA THR A 126 10.05 -9.36 -1.39
C THR A 126 9.86 -9.08 -2.87
N GLU A 127 10.64 -9.74 -3.71
CA GLU A 127 10.54 -9.63 -5.15
C GLU A 127 9.42 -10.54 -5.70
N PHE A 128 8.94 -10.22 -6.92
CA PHE A 128 7.99 -11.08 -7.63
C PHE A 128 8.67 -12.35 -8.10
N SER A 129 7.98 -13.50 -8.01
CA SER A 129 8.54 -14.79 -8.43
C SER A 129 8.82 -14.88 -9.94
N GLY A 130 8.02 -14.18 -10.74
CA GLY A 130 8.09 -14.27 -12.20
C GLY A 130 7.57 -15.59 -12.79
N ASP A 131 7.01 -16.49 -11.96
CA ASP A 131 6.45 -17.74 -12.42
C ASP A 131 5.35 -17.51 -13.47
N GLU A 132 5.39 -18.27 -14.58
CA GLU A 132 4.44 -18.14 -15.69
C GLU A 132 2.99 -18.22 -15.23
N ARG A 133 2.66 -19.11 -14.32
CA ARG A 133 1.30 -19.24 -13.78
C ARG A 133 0.82 -17.99 -13.07
N HIS A 134 1.72 -17.29 -12.37
CA HIS A 134 1.40 -16.03 -11.69
C HIS A 134 1.29 -14.88 -12.68
N CYS A 135 2.18 -14.78 -13.63
CA CYS A 135 2.12 -13.81 -14.73
C CYS A 135 0.77 -13.92 -15.47
N ARG A 136 0.36 -15.12 -15.85
CA ARG A 136 -0.91 -15.39 -16.53
C ARG A 136 -2.13 -14.98 -15.69
N ARG A 137 -2.11 -15.30 -14.38
CA ARG A 137 -3.22 -14.95 -13.46
C ARG A 137 -3.31 -13.45 -13.25
N ILE A 138 -2.18 -12.77 -13.07
CA ILE A 138 -2.13 -11.30 -12.95
C ILE A 138 -2.69 -10.66 -14.22
N ALA A 139 -2.28 -11.12 -15.40
CA ALA A 139 -2.81 -10.60 -16.66
C ALA A 139 -4.34 -10.69 -16.71
N ARG A 140 -4.93 -11.81 -16.29
CA ARG A 140 -6.39 -11.99 -16.21
C ARG A 140 -7.07 -11.05 -15.21
N VAL A 141 -6.40 -10.75 -14.08
CA VAL A 141 -6.90 -9.73 -13.13
C VAL A 141 -6.92 -8.36 -13.79
N MET A 142 -5.83 -8.00 -14.48
CA MET A 142 -5.72 -6.69 -15.15
C MET A 142 -6.70 -6.55 -16.33
N ASP A 143 -7.08 -7.65 -16.98
CA ASP A 143 -8.08 -7.63 -18.03
C ASP A 143 -9.49 -7.24 -17.53
N LEU A 144 -9.77 -7.35 -16.24
CA LEU A 144 -11.04 -6.92 -15.64
C LEU A 144 -11.22 -5.39 -15.62
N GLU A 145 -10.16 -4.63 -15.90
CA GLU A 145 -10.22 -3.17 -16.00
C GLU A 145 -10.71 -2.64 -17.35
N LYS A 146 -10.93 -3.52 -18.32
CA LYS A 146 -11.32 -3.19 -19.70
C LYS A 146 -12.82 -3.11 -19.89
#